data_81110158c5eeba523ffd0f61678d7947
#
_entry.id   81110158c5eeba523ffd0f61678d7947
#
_cell.length_a   1.000
_cell.length_b   1.000
_cell.length_c   1.000
_cell.angle_alpha   90.00
_cell.angle_beta   90.00
_cell.angle_gamma   90.00
#
_symmetry.space_group_name_H-M   'P 1'
#
loop_
_entity.id
_entity.type
_entity.pdbx_description
1 polymer ?
#
loop_
_entity_poly.entity_id
_entity_poly.type
_entity_poly.pdbx_seq_one_letter_code
_entity_poly.pdbx_strand_id
1 'polypeptide(L)'
;MCLGHKPIPMKIANQIMNSICKITIKKEGGIIYGTGFFMNISDSQQYLITNFHIINPSVINEDIEIEIWNHKKMHLNISNRDIKYIKKPKDITVIEIKKTDPIFNDVYILDYDTTYINKGYKIYKNTDIFSIEHPYGDDASCASGTVVEIDDYEFDHNVSTDNGSSGCPILLLNNNINLVKVIGIHKNADTEKKINGGTFIGEIFKEIKIKKEVNKGTNERLIEIKFCSTDKVINYPIICKDTDNFLKLKEKLYLEYPLLKNNFNCFLINGNIINESENLIKNGIKNGDSIIILSDEPKSKPKINAEIMAVNFIASDQSFQFPVPCKSSDNFSALEKTLFQKFPELRNKNVYYLTNGTRINTRKTLEQNRIKNGSNILVCTIED
;
A
#
# COMPACT_ATOMS: atom_id res chain seq x y z
N MET A 1 -29.73 -5.52 -7.45
CA MET A 1 -28.27 -5.49 -7.46
C MET A 1 -27.84 -4.84 -6.15
N CYS A 2 -27.20 -5.57 -5.25
CA CYS A 2 -26.59 -4.94 -4.08
C CYS A 2 -25.38 -4.16 -4.59
N LEU A 3 -25.40 -2.84 -4.45
CA LEU A 3 -24.23 -1.98 -4.62
C LEU A 3 -23.29 -2.23 -3.44
N GLY A 4 -22.63 -3.40 -3.42
CA GLY A 4 -21.68 -3.76 -2.38
C GLY A 4 -20.30 -3.20 -2.72
N HIS A 5 -19.68 -2.56 -1.73
CA HIS A 5 -18.25 -2.26 -1.79
C HIS A 5 -17.44 -3.56 -1.94
N LYS A 6 -16.29 -3.48 -2.58
CA LYS A 6 -15.45 -4.67 -2.81
C LYS A 6 -15.03 -5.29 -1.47
N PRO A 7 -15.08 -6.63 -1.32
CA PRO A 7 -14.64 -7.28 -0.10
C PRO A 7 -13.14 -7.11 0.11
N ILE A 8 -12.73 -6.91 1.36
CA ILE A 8 -11.33 -6.83 1.76
C ILE A 8 -10.85 -8.25 2.05
N PRO A 9 -9.77 -8.73 1.42
CA PRO A 9 -9.21 -10.04 1.72
C PRO A 9 -8.79 -10.16 3.20
N MET A 10 -9.17 -11.24 3.88
CA MET A 10 -8.87 -11.47 5.31
C MET A 10 -7.38 -11.34 5.65
N LYS A 11 -6.49 -11.78 4.76
CA LYS A 11 -5.04 -11.63 4.94
C LYS A 11 -4.64 -10.16 5.09
N ILE A 12 -5.24 -9.28 4.30
CA ILE A 12 -5.00 -7.83 4.33
C ILE A 12 -5.61 -7.24 5.60
N ALA A 13 -6.86 -7.61 5.92
CA ALA A 13 -7.51 -7.18 7.15
C ALA A 13 -6.65 -7.51 8.38
N ASN A 14 -6.17 -8.75 8.51
CA ASN A 14 -5.32 -9.18 9.63
C ASN A 14 -3.98 -8.42 9.71
N GLN A 15 -3.37 -8.09 8.57
CA GLN A 15 -2.15 -7.25 8.57
C GLN A 15 -2.43 -5.84 9.09
N ILE A 16 -3.53 -5.23 8.64
CA ILE A 16 -3.89 -3.87 9.00
C ILE A 16 -4.31 -3.77 10.47
N MET A 17 -4.94 -4.81 11.02
CA MET A 17 -5.34 -4.84 12.43
C MET A 17 -4.17 -4.54 13.38
N ASN A 18 -2.96 -5.00 13.07
CA ASN A 18 -1.76 -4.70 13.85
C ASN A 18 -1.21 -3.28 13.63
N SER A 19 -1.79 -2.52 12.72
CA SER A 19 -1.41 -1.12 12.49
C SER A 19 -2.34 -0.11 13.16
N ILE A 20 -3.38 -0.59 13.82
CA ILE A 20 -4.41 0.22 14.48
C ILE A 20 -4.34 -0.01 15.99
N CYS A 21 -4.63 1.02 16.75
CA CYS A 21 -4.76 0.90 18.20
C CYS A 21 -5.98 1.63 18.72
N LYS A 22 -6.54 1.09 19.79
CA LYS A 22 -7.47 1.79 20.67
C LYS A 22 -6.69 2.76 21.55
N ILE A 23 -7.21 3.96 21.71
CA ILE A 23 -6.70 4.99 22.61
C ILE A 23 -7.72 5.18 23.71
N THR A 24 -7.27 5.04 24.97
CA THR A 24 -8.09 5.28 26.15
C THR A 24 -7.41 6.35 27.02
N ILE A 25 -8.08 7.43 27.30
CA ILE A 25 -7.58 8.50 28.17
C ILE A 25 -8.48 8.60 29.40
N LYS A 26 -7.93 8.30 30.55
CA LYS A 26 -8.60 8.44 31.84
C LYS A 26 -8.29 9.81 32.43
N LYS A 27 -9.30 10.61 32.67
CA LYS A 27 -9.17 11.92 33.28
C LYS A 27 -10.25 12.15 34.32
N GLU A 28 -10.05 13.18 35.15
CA GLU A 28 -11.09 13.64 36.07
C GLU A 28 -12.37 13.96 35.29
N GLY A 29 -13.47 13.29 35.63
CA GLY A 29 -14.76 13.47 34.94
C GLY A 29 -15.09 12.47 33.84
N GLY A 30 -14.22 11.47 33.52
CA GLY A 30 -14.61 10.42 32.58
C GLY A 30 -13.49 9.82 31.75
N ILE A 31 -13.89 9.03 30.79
CA ILE A 31 -12.98 8.33 29.86
C ILE A 31 -13.23 8.88 28.45
N ILE A 32 -12.16 9.17 27.72
CA ILE A 32 -12.19 9.47 26.30
C ILE A 32 -11.66 8.25 25.54
N TYR A 33 -12.39 7.86 24.51
CA TYR A 33 -11.96 6.85 23.55
C TYR A 33 -11.62 7.48 22.22
N GLY A 34 -10.64 6.91 21.54
CA GLY A 34 -10.24 7.26 20.18
C GLY A 34 -9.54 6.10 19.50
N THR A 35 -9.32 6.26 18.24
CA THR A 35 -8.53 5.34 17.41
C THR A 35 -7.23 6.03 16.99
N GLY A 36 -6.18 5.25 16.84
CA GLY A 36 -4.93 5.69 16.26
C GLY A 36 -4.36 4.64 15.30
N PHE A 37 -3.39 5.04 14.51
CA PHE A 37 -2.69 4.11 13.61
C PHE A 37 -1.20 4.43 13.50
N PHE A 38 -0.42 3.43 13.09
CA PHE A 38 1.03 3.53 13.01
C PHE A 38 1.49 3.74 11.57
N MET A 39 2.31 4.77 11.36
CA MET A 39 2.85 5.13 10.06
C MET A 39 4.27 5.70 10.20
N ASN A 40 5.10 5.50 9.16
CA ASN A 40 6.36 6.23 9.05
C ASN A 40 6.13 7.57 8.35
N ILE A 41 6.63 8.64 8.95
CA ILE A 41 6.67 9.98 8.33
C ILE A 41 8.08 10.25 7.79
N SER A 42 9.08 9.54 8.34
CA SER A 42 10.47 9.53 7.91
C SER A 42 11.03 8.12 7.98
N ASP A 43 12.08 7.83 7.23
CA ASP A 43 12.57 6.47 6.96
C ASP A 43 13.02 5.63 8.17
N SER A 44 13.17 6.21 9.34
CA SER A 44 13.71 5.51 10.50
C SER A 44 12.88 5.62 11.77
N GLN A 45 11.75 6.34 11.72
CA GLN A 45 10.98 6.64 12.91
C GLN A 45 9.51 6.28 12.74
N GLN A 46 9.00 5.46 13.63
CA GLN A 46 7.59 5.11 13.72
C GLN A 46 6.82 6.20 14.47
N TYR A 47 5.61 6.49 14.01
CA TYR A 47 4.72 7.42 14.65
C TYR A 47 3.32 6.82 14.81
N LEU A 48 2.71 7.12 15.95
CA LEU A 48 1.28 7.00 16.19
C LEU A 48 0.61 8.28 15.68
N ILE A 49 -0.42 8.12 14.87
CA ILE A 49 -1.24 9.23 14.34
C ILE A 49 -2.65 9.09 14.88
N THR A 50 -3.18 10.20 15.37
CA THR A 50 -4.57 10.32 15.84
C THR A 50 -5.06 11.77 15.68
N ASN A 51 -6.26 12.09 16.15
CA ASN A 51 -6.76 13.46 16.10
C ASN A 51 -6.19 14.32 17.24
N PHE A 52 -6.08 15.64 16.96
CA PHE A 52 -5.70 16.63 17.96
C PHE A 52 -6.75 16.75 19.08
N HIS A 53 -8.03 16.60 18.78
CA HIS A 53 -9.07 16.65 19.81
C HIS A 53 -9.03 15.42 20.74
N ILE A 54 -8.39 14.30 20.36
CA ILE A 54 -8.15 13.13 21.22
C ILE A 54 -6.90 13.36 22.06
N ILE A 55 -5.73 13.57 21.43
CA ILE A 55 -4.47 13.81 22.13
C ILE A 55 -3.96 15.22 21.78
N ASN A 56 -3.93 16.09 22.75
CA ASN A 56 -3.43 17.45 22.66
C ASN A 56 -2.68 17.83 23.94
N PRO A 57 -2.08 19.03 24.05
CA PRO A 57 -1.31 19.41 25.22
C PRO A 57 -2.09 19.39 26.56
N SER A 58 -3.42 19.45 26.57
CA SER A 58 -4.21 19.42 27.80
C SER A 58 -4.24 18.07 28.49
N VAL A 59 -3.90 16.99 27.77
CA VAL A 59 -3.88 15.60 28.31
C VAL A 59 -2.46 15.13 28.65
N ILE A 60 -1.48 16.04 28.75
CA ILE A 60 -0.07 15.69 28.98
C ILE A 60 0.17 14.95 30.32
N ASN A 61 -0.67 15.25 31.31
CA ASN A 61 -0.59 14.66 32.66
C ASN A 61 -1.63 13.54 32.88
N GLU A 62 -2.40 13.19 31.86
CA GLU A 62 -3.44 12.18 31.96
C GLU A 62 -2.86 10.78 31.71
N ASP A 63 -3.58 9.76 32.19
CA ASP A 63 -3.27 8.35 31.90
C ASP A 63 -3.77 7.98 30.51
N ILE A 64 -2.83 7.91 29.55
CA ILE A 64 -3.10 7.55 28.17
C ILE A 64 -2.67 6.10 27.96
N GLU A 65 -3.62 5.22 27.75
CA GLU A 65 -3.39 3.83 27.37
C GLU A 65 -3.62 3.64 25.88
N ILE A 66 -2.72 2.95 25.19
CA ILE A 66 -2.93 2.42 23.85
C ILE A 66 -2.94 0.90 23.88
N GLU A 67 -3.87 0.28 23.14
CA GLU A 67 -4.04 -1.16 23.03
C GLU A 67 -4.08 -1.54 21.54
N ILE A 68 -3.17 -2.44 21.12
CA ILE A 68 -3.11 -2.98 19.76
C ILE A 68 -3.91 -4.30 19.66
N TRP A 69 -4.15 -4.76 18.45
CA TRP A 69 -5.02 -5.92 18.14
C TRP A 69 -4.78 -7.19 18.97
N ASN A 70 -3.52 -7.49 19.32
CA ASN A 70 -3.18 -8.66 20.16
C ASN A 70 -3.40 -8.41 21.66
N HIS A 71 -4.18 -7.38 22.02
CA HIS A 71 -4.44 -6.91 23.38
C HIS A 71 -3.20 -6.48 24.16
N LYS A 72 -2.09 -6.26 23.48
CA LYS A 72 -0.90 -5.69 24.13
C LYS A 72 -1.13 -4.22 24.39
N LYS A 73 -0.90 -3.82 25.62
CA LYS A 73 -1.15 -2.46 26.12
C LYS A 73 0.14 -1.75 26.47
N MET A 74 0.09 -0.43 26.34
CA MET A 74 1.17 0.46 26.75
C MET A 74 0.58 1.76 27.30
N HIS A 75 1.12 2.23 28.43
CA HIS A 75 0.88 3.58 28.90
C HIS A 75 1.78 4.55 28.12
N LEU A 76 1.16 5.51 27.46
CA LEU A 76 1.82 6.46 26.57
C LEU A 76 2.18 7.73 27.32
N ASN A 77 3.42 7.83 27.79
CA ASN A 77 3.91 9.10 28.33
C ASN A 77 4.28 10.03 27.17
N ILE A 78 3.50 11.09 26.96
CA ILE A 78 3.68 12.04 25.86
C ILE A 78 4.69 13.15 26.19
N SER A 79 5.06 13.38 27.44
CA SER A 79 5.93 14.48 27.84
C SER A 79 7.37 14.40 27.29
N ASN A 80 7.85 13.19 26.99
CA ASN A 80 9.23 12.92 26.57
C ASN A 80 9.31 12.41 25.11
N ARG A 81 8.39 12.83 24.23
CA ARG A 81 8.34 12.36 22.83
C ARG A 81 8.39 13.50 21.84
N ASP A 82 8.87 13.23 20.64
CA ASP A 82 8.63 14.16 19.52
C ASP A 82 7.15 14.10 19.14
N ILE A 83 6.47 15.22 19.34
CA ILE A 83 5.04 15.36 19.05
C ILE A 83 4.81 16.54 18.13
N LYS A 84 4.00 16.33 17.11
CA LYS A 84 3.49 17.40 16.25
C LYS A 84 1.99 17.53 16.45
N TYR A 85 1.60 18.69 16.94
CA TYR A 85 0.20 19.08 17.08
C TYR A 85 -0.20 19.96 15.89
N ILE A 86 -1.07 19.44 15.05
CA ILE A 86 -1.70 20.15 13.92
C ILE A 86 -3.13 20.45 14.34
N LYS A 87 -3.35 21.69 14.77
CA LYS A 87 -4.63 22.11 15.35
C LYS A 87 -5.76 22.09 14.33
N LYS A 88 -6.99 22.27 14.81
CA LYS A 88 -8.15 22.52 13.96
C LYS A 88 -7.87 23.68 12.99
N PRO A 89 -8.38 23.61 11.75
CA PRO A 89 -9.36 22.62 11.26
C PRO A 89 -8.78 21.27 10.85
N LYS A 90 -7.47 21.10 10.65
CA LYS A 90 -6.85 19.83 10.20
C LYS A 90 -6.95 18.72 11.24
N ASP A 91 -6.81 19.02 12.52
CA ASP A 91 -7.13 18.16 13.66
C ASP A 91 -6.30 16.85 13.74
N ILE A 92 -4.97 16.95 13.65
CA ILE A 92 -4.07 15.80 13.65
C ILE A 92 -3.02 15.93 14.76
N THR A 93 -2.73 14.82 15.44
CA THR A 93 -1.57 14.66 16.33
C THR A 93 -0.71 13.51 15.85
N VAL A 94 0.60 13.76 15.79
CA VAL A 94 1.63 12.82 15.39
C VAL A 94 2.58 12.62 16.56
N ILE A 95 2.74 11.39 17.04
CA ILE A 95 3.48 11.07 18.26
C ILE A 95 4.55 10.03 17.95
N GLU A 96 5.78 10.31 18.32
CA GLU A 96 6.90 9.37 18.19
C GLU A 96 6.63 8.07 18.96
N ILE A 97 6.87 6.92 18.34
CA ILE A 97 6.97 5.60 18.99
C ILE A 97 8.44 5.24 19.09
N LYS A 98 8.93 5.10 20.34
CA LYS A 98 10.35 4.87 20.61
C LYS A 98 10.69 3.38 20.46
N LYS A 99 11.93 3.08 20.07
CA LYS A 99 12.44 1.70 19.98
C LYS A 99 12.35 0.93 21.30
N THR A 100 12.27 1.64 22.43
CA THR A 100 12.12 1.09 23.77
C THR A 100 10.67 0.80 24.15
N ASP A 101 9.70 1.22 23.34
CA ASP A 101 8.29 0.99 23.64
C ASP A 101 7.91 -0.48 23.47
N PRO A 102 7.12 -1.04 24.38
CA PRO A 102 6.76 -2.46 24.36
C PRO A 102 6.12 -2.94 23.05
N ILE A 103 5.43 -2.04 22.35
CA ILE A 103 4.70 -2.35 21.10
C ILE A 103 5.54 -2.14 19.84
N PHE A 104 6.76 -1.58 19.94
CA PHE A 104 7.55 -1.12 18.78
C PHE A 104 7.73 -2.20 17.69
N ASN A 105 7.97 -3.45 18.08
CA ASN A 105 8.18 -4.56 17.15
C ASN A 105 6.89 -5.32 16.79
N ASP A 106 5.77 -5.00 17.44
CA ASP A 106 4.51 -5.73 17.26
C ASP A 106 3.55 -5.01 16.32
N VAL A 107 3.82 -3.73 16.04
CA VAL A 107 2.95 -2.93 15.17
C VAL A 107 3.35 -3.06 13.70
N TYR A 108 2.35 -3.16 12.84
CA TYR A 108 2.54 -3.04 11.40
C TYR A 108 2.46 -1.56 11.01
N ILE A 109 3.40 -1.12 10.17
CA ILE A 109 3.49 0.28 9.75
C ILE A 109 2.78 0.44 8.42
N LEU A 110 1.76 1.30 8.38
CA LEU A 110 1.03 1.64 7.17
C LEU A 110 1.85 2.56 6.26
N ASP A 111 1.73 2.31 4.97
CA ASP A 111 2.15 3.24 3.94
C ASP A 111 1.04 4.24 3.60
N TYR A 112 1.41 5.38 3.03
CA TYR A 112 0.44 6.37 2.54
C TYR A 112 0.47 6.47 1.01
N ASP A 113 -0.65 6.88 0.43
CA ASP A 113 -0.70 7.10 -1.01
C ASP A 113 -0.04 8.44 -1.38
N THR A 114 0.86 8.39 -2.35
CA THR A 114 1.60 9.56 -2.87
C THR A 114 1.01 10.11 -4.16
N THR A 115 -0.02 9.48 -4.72
CA THR A 115 -0.58 9.85 -6.03
C THR A 115 -1.11 11.29 -6.06
N TYR A 116 -1.60 11.80 -4.91
CA TYR A 116 -2.07 13.18 -4.77
C TYR A 116 -0.98 14.22 -5.05
N ILE A 117 0.30 13.90 -4.86
CA ILE A 117 1.42 14.85 -5.01
C ILE A 117 1.42 15.46 -6.43
N ASN A 118 1.15 14.64 -7.43
CA ASN A 118 1.15 15.09 -8.83
C ASN A 118 -0.24 15.48 -9.36
N LYS A 119 -1.30 14.88 -8.79
CA LYS A 119 -2.66 14.98 -9.34
C LYS A 119 -3.61 15.78 -8.46
N GLY A 120 -3.17 16.16 -7.27
CA GLY A 120 -4.01 16.79 -6.25
C GLY A 120 -5.01 15.80 -5.63
N TYR A 121 -5.67 16.22 -4.56
CA TYR A 121 -6.61 15.37 -3.81
C TYR A 121 -7.89 15.00 -4.57
N LYS A 122 -8.26 15.77 -5.59
CA LYS A 122 -9.49 15.54 -6.38
C LYS A 122 -9.57 14.16 -7.03
N ILE A 123 -8.44 13.48 -7.19
CA ILE A 123 -8.38 12.09 -7.71
C ILE A 123 -9.12 11.08 -6.83
N TYR A 124 -9.28 11.38 -5.54
CA TYR A 124 -9.94 10.47 -4.60
C TYR A 124 -11.47 10.59 -4.59
N LYS A 125 -12.05 11.59 -5.26
CA LYS A 125 -13.51 11.72 -5.32
C LYS A 125 -14.16 10.47 -5.93
N ASN A 126 -15.21 9.95 -5.29
CA ASN A 126 -15.91 8.71 -5.63
C ASN A 126 -15.04 7.44 -5.57
N THR A 127 -13.93 7.47 -4.83
CA THR A 127 -13.07 6.30 -4.65
C THR A 127 -13.59 5.46 -3.49
N ASP A 128 -13.59 4.13 -3.68
CA ASP A 128 -13.89 3.18 -2.61
C ASP A 128 -12.81 3.22 -1.54
N ILE A 129 -13.23 3.36 -0.30
CA ILE A 129 -12.38 3.45 0.88
C ILE A 129 -12.92 2.56 1.99
N PHE A 130 -12.09 2.29 2.98
CA PHE A 130 -12.50 1.63 4.20
C PHE A 130 -11.72 2.18 5.40
N SER A 131 -12.19 1.91 6.60
CA SER A 131 -11.51 2.19 7.85
C SER A 131 -11.49 0.96 8.74
N ILE A 132 -10.56 0.93 9.69
CA ILE A 132 -10.60 0.07 10.86
C ILE A 132 -10.52 0.98 12.07
N GLU A 133 -11.41 0.78 13.01
CA GLU A 133 -11.69 1.71 14.09
C GLU A 133 -12.13 1.00 15.37
N HIS A 134 -12.14 1.71 16.50
CA HIS A 134 -12.59 1.21 17.80
C HIS A 134 -13.82 2.00 18.27
N PRO A 135 -15.02 1.74 17.72
CA PRO A 135 -16.24 2.44 18.12
C PRO A 135 -16.49 2.23 19.62
N TYR A 136 -16.82 3.29 20.34
CA TYR A 136 -17.06 3.30 21.80
C TYR A 136 -15.90 2.77 22.66
N GLY A 137 -14.70 2.56 22.08
CA GLY A 137 -13.59 1.90 22.74
C GLY A 137 -13.76 0.37 22.84
N ASP A 138 -14.66 -0.19 22.05
CA ASP A 138 -14.88 -1.63 21.93
C ASP A 138 -13.86 -2.29 20.99
N ASP A 139 -14.11 -3.55 20.64
CA ASP A 139 -13.29 -4.30 19.69
C ASP A 139 -13.23 -3.63 18.32
N ALA A 140 -12.13 -3.85 17.62
CA ALA A 140 -11.92 -3.26 16.32
C ALA A 140 -13.00 -3.70 15.32
N SER A 141 -13.55 -2.75 14.61
CA SER A 141 -14.50 -2.95 13.52
C SER A 141 -13.99 -2.39 12.20
N CYS A 142 -14.48 -2.95 11.09
CA CYS A 142 -14.12 -2.51 9.75
C CYS A 142 -15.38 -2.02 9.03
N ALA A 143 -15.31 -0.81 8.51
CA ALA A 143 -16.38 -0.22 7.73
C ALA A 143 -15.87 0.25 6.37
N SER A 144 -16.72 0.19 5.34
CA SER A 144 -16.38 0.63 3.99
C SER A 144 -17.34 1.71 3.50
N GLY A 145 -16.88 2.49 2.56
CA GLY A 145 -17.62 3.59 1.97
C GLY A 145 -16.90 4.19 0.78
N THR A 146 -17.24 5.45 0.48
CA THR A 146 -16.62 6.22 -0.60
C THR A 146 -16.29 7.63 -0.13
N VAL A 147 -15.31 8.26 -0.78
CA VAL A 147 -15.09 9.70 -0.70
C VAL A 147 -16.19 10.40 -1.50
N VAL A 148 -16.97 11.23 -0.83
CA VAL A 148 -18.18 11.87 -1.42
C VAL A 148 -17.83 13.24 -2.00
N GLU A 149 -17.20 14.11 -1.19
CA GLU A 149 -16.83 15.45 -1.60
C GLU A 149 -15.42 15.79 -1.13
N ILE A 150 -14.78 16.75 -1.79
CA ILE A 150 -13.41 17.18 -1.48
C ILE A 150 -13.38 18.70 -1.51
N ASP A 151 -12.94 19.28 -0.40
CA ASP A 151 -12.70 20.72 -0.25
C ASP A 151 -11.27 20.96 0.25
N ASP A 152 -10.38 21.36 -0.67
CA ASP A 152 -8.94 21.56 -0.45
C ASP A 152 -8.27 20.36 0.22
N TYR A 153 -7.95 20.44 1.50
CA TYR A 153 -7.30 19.39 2.29
C TYR A 153 -8.27 18.51 3.08
N GLU A 154 -9.55 18.81 3.03
CA GLU A 154 -10.62 18.08 3.70
C GLU A 154 -11.42 17.25 2.72
N PHE A 155 -12.04 16.21 3.21
CA PHE A 155 -12.97 15.41 2.42
C PHE A 155 -14.12 14.89 3.27
N ASP A 156 -15.25 14.73 2.62
CA ASP A 156 -16.42 14.06 3.16
C ASP A 156 -16.44 12.59 2.70
N HIS A 157 -16.88 11.71 3.58
CA HIS A 157 -17.02 10.29 3.29
C HIS A 157 -18.24 9.66 3.98
N ASN A 158 -18.74 8.56 3.43
CA ASN A 158 -19.90 7.86 3.95
C ASN A 158 -19.55 6.50 4.62
N VAL A 159 -18.29 6.31 5.04
CA VAL A 159 -17.92 5.18 5.89
C VAL A 159 -18.69 5.30 7.21
N SER A 160 -19.33 4.24 7.67
CA SER A 160 -20.02 4.24 8.96
C SER A 160 -19.02 4.38 10.09
N THR A 161 -19.23 5.32 11.00
CA THR A 161 -18.37 5.61 12.16
C THR A 161 -19.23 5.94 13.37
N ASP A 162 -18.67 5.72 14.56
CA ASP A 162 -19.29 6.03 15.84
C ASP A 162 -18.33 6.76 16.78
N ASN A 163 -18.78 7.09 17.99
CA ASN A 163 -17.93 7.65 19.02
C ASN A 163 -16.73 6.71 19.29
N GLY A 164 -15.52 7.21 19.33
CA GLY A 164 -14.30 6.40 19.45
C GLY A 164 -13.61 6.11 18.11
N SER A 165 -14.28 6.28 16.97
CA SER A 165 -13.70 6.15 15.63
C SER A 165 -12.75 7.31 15.27
N SER A 166 -12.85 8.45 15.96
CA SER A 166 -11.98 9.60 15.75
C SER A 166 -10.51 9.20 15.75
N GLY A 167 -9.78 9.59 14.70
CA GLY A 167 -8.37 9.27 14.52
C GLY A 167 -8.10 7.98 13.74
N CYS A 168 -9.14 7.24 13.30
CA CYS A 168 -8.93 6.07 12.45
C CYS A 168 -8.42 6.47 11.05
N PRO A 169 -7.61 5.61 10.42
CA PRO A 169 -7.13 5.86 9.07
C PRO A 169 -8.25 5.66 8.06
N ILE A 170 -8.27 6.49 7.03
CA ILE A 170 -9.05 6.27 5.81
C ILE A 170 -8.12 5.62 4.79
N LEU A 171 -8.48 4.42 4.38
CA LEU A 171 -7.63 3.48 3.66
C LEU A 171 -8.15 3.25 2.24
N LEU A 172 -7.22 3.26 1.29
CA LEU A 172 -7.44 2.92 -0.11
C LEU A 172 -6.91 1.50 -0.36
N LEU A 173 -7.76 0.63 -0.91
CA LEU A 173 -7.34 -0.69 -1.34
C LEU A 173 -6.88 -0.65 -2.80
N ASN A 174 -5.59 -0.86 -3.03
CA ASN A 174 -5.07 -1.04 -4.37
C ASN A 174 -5.20 -2.51 -4.79
N ASN A 175 -6.23 -2.81 -5.59
CA ASN A 175 -6.56 -4.18 -6.00
C ASN A 175 -5.50 -4.86 -6.88
N ASN A 176 -4.61 -4.11 -7.53
CA ASN A 176 -3.60 -4.67 -8.43
C ASN A 176 -2.43 -5.30 -7.69
N ILE A 177 -2.18 -4.89 -6.45
CA ILE A 177 -0.99 -5.30 -5.68
C ILE A 177 -1.33 -5.71 -4.24
N ASN A 178 -2.61 -5.84 -3.89
CA ASN A 178 -3.06 -6.12 -2.51
C ASN A 178 -2.40 -5.21 -1.45
N LEU A 179 -2.09 -3.98 -1.82
CA LEU A 179 -1.53 -2.97 -0.91
C LEU A 179 -2.62 -2.05 -0.42
N VAL A 180 -2.57 -1.77 0.87
CA VAL A 180 -3.42 -0.79 1.52
C VAL A 180 -2.61 0.46 1.79
N LYS A 181 -3.14 1.63 1.43
CA LYS A 181 -2.48 2.92 1.63
C LYS A 181 -3.39 3.90 2.35
N VAL A 182 -2.83 4.64 3.28
CA VAL A 182 -3.54 5.71 3.97
C VAL A 182 -3.69 6.91 3.03
N ILE A 183 -4.90 7.40 2.87
CA ILE A 183 -5.18 8.66 2.17
C ILE A 183 -5.57 9.79 3.12
N GLY A 184 -6.08 9.46 4.30
CA GLY A 184 -6.52 10.46 5.28
C GLY A 184 -6.79 9.91 6.66
N ILE A 185 -7.27 10.78 7.53
CA ILE A 185 -7.66 10.51 8.90
C ILE A 185 -9.11 10.98 9.11
N HIS A 186 -9.95 10.13 9.68
CA HIS A 186 -11.31 10.50 10.09
C HIS A 186 -11.26 11.45 11.29
N LYS A 187 -12.10 12.49 11.31
CA LYS A 187 -12.08 13.48 12.38
C LYS A 187 -13.42 13.80 13.02
N ASN A 188 -14.51 13.78 12.29
CA ASN A 188 -15.83 14.17 12.80
C ASN A 188 -16.97 13.57 11.96
N ALA A 189 -18.18 13.61 12.53
CA ALA A 189 -19.42 13.26 11.86
C ALA A 189 -20.33 14.49 11.81
N ASP A 190 -21.01 14.69 10.68
CA ASP A 190 -22.17 15.57 10.53
C ASP A 190 -23.43 14.68 10.54
N THR A 191 -24.07 14.61 11.70
CA THR A 191 -25.24 13.74 11.89
C THR A 191 -26.47 14.24 11.12
N GLU A 192 -26.57 15.53 10.84
CA GLU A 192 -27.67 16.10 10.07
C GLU A 192 -27.56 15.69 8.60
N LYS A 193 -26.37 15.78 8.04
CA LYS A 193 -26.10 15.38 6.65
C LYS A 193 -25.85 13.89 6.48
N LYS A 194 -25.70 13.13 7.58
CA LYS A 194 -25.27 11.71 7.58
C LYS A 194 -23.99 11.50 6.79
N ILE A 195 -23.01 12.37 7.01
CA ILE A 195 -21.73 12.34 6.35
C ILE A 195 -20.63 12.55 7.37
N ASN A 196 -19.47 11.95 7.12
CA ASN A 196 -18.30 12.03 7.97
C ASN A 196 -17.22 12.86 7.31
N GLY A 197 -16.46 13.61 8.10
CA GLY A 197 -15.35 14.43 7.63
C GLY A 197 -13.99 13.81 7.92
N GLY A 198 -13.05 14.01 7.01
CA GLY A 198 -11.66 13.62 7.16
C GLY A 198 -10.69 14.69 6.68
N THR A 199 -9.43 14.53 7.07
CA THR A 199 -8.31 15.34 6.59
C THR A 199 -7.35 14.46 5.81
N PHE A 200 -6.90 14.90 4.63
CA PHE A 200 -5.92 14.15 3.84
C PHE A 200 -4.57 14.03 4.56
N ILE A 201 -3.97 12.85 4.49
CA ILE A 201 -2.73 12.53 5.20
C ILE A 201 -1.53 13.39 4.73
N GLY A 202 -1.59 13.90 3.50
CA GLY A 202 -0.57 14.78 2.94
C GLY A 202 -0.35 16.06 3.72
N GLU A 203 -1.33 16.48 4.52
CA GLU A 203 -1.22 17.68 5.35
C GLU A 203 -0.18 17.54 6.47
N ILE A 204 0.07 16.32 6.96
CA ILE A 204 1.15 16.06 7.91
C ILE A 204 2.50 16.46 7.31
N PHE A 205 2.74 16.08 6.06
CA PHE A 205 4.02 16.34 5.38
C PHE A 205 4.19 17.84 5.07
N LYS A 206 3.12 18.53 4.71
CA LYS A 206 3.16 19.99 4.51
C LYS A 206 3.54 20.72 5.80
N GLU A 207 2.93 20.37 6.93
CA GLU A 207 3.21 20.99 8.22
C GLU A 207 4.64 20.70 8.73
N ILE A 208 5.15 19.51 8.47
CA ILE A 208 6.54 19.15 8.80
C ILE A 208 7.54 19.94 7.95
N LYS A 209 7.26 20.13 6.65
CA LYS A 209 8.07 20.98 5.76
C LYS A 209 8.13 22.43 6.27
N ILE A 210 6.97 23.04 6.57
CA ILE A 210 6.87 24.42 7.04
C ILE A 210 7.68 24.63 8.32
N LYS A 211 7.58 23.70 9.30
CA LYS A 211 8.33 23.81 10.56
C LYS A 211 9.84 23.64 10.38
N LYS A 212 10.29 22.82 9.40
CA LYS A 212 11.74 22.69 9.10
C LYS A 212 12.31 23.95 8.43
N GLU A 213 11.53 24.66 7.65
CA GLU A 213 11.95 25.94 7.08
C GLU A 213 12.10 27.04 8.14
N VAL A 214 11.29 26.99 9.21
CA VAL A 214 11.36 27.93 10.35
C VAL A 214 12.50 27.59 11.32
N ASN A 215 12.82 26.31 11.50
CA ASN A 215 13.89 25.84 12.39
C ASN A 215 15.21 25.60 11.61
N LYS A 216 15.75 26.62 10.95
CA LYS A 216 17.04 26.57 10.25
C LYS A 216 18.20 26.31 11.21
N GLY A 217 18.41 25.03 11.56
CA GLY A 217 19.54 24.55 12.37
C GLY A 217 20.13 23.20 11.93
N THR A 218 19.43 22.44 11.11
CA THR A 218 19.93 21.19 10.51
C THR A 218 19.73 21.20 9.00
N ASN A 219 20.79 20.90 8.25
CA ASN A 219 20.85 20.98 6.78
C ASN A 219 20.04 19.92 6.02
N GLU A 220 19.02 19.32 6.60
CA GLU A 220 18.20 18.29 5.95
C GLU A 220 16.95 18.91 5.35
N ARG A 221 16.74 18.74 4.04
CA ARG A 221 15.56 19.23 3.32
C ARG A 221 14.75 18.04 2.83
N LEU A 222 13.43 18.10 3.02
CA LEU A 222 12.53 17.19 2.30
C LEU A 222 12.46 17.65 0.85
N ILE A 223 12.72 16.73 -0.04
CA ILE A 223 12.63 16.91 -1.48
C ILE A 223 11.66 15.89 -2.08
N GLU A 224 11.01 16.27 -3.13
CA GLU A 224 10.25 15.38 -3.99
C GLU A 224 11.12 15.04 -5.19
N ILE A 225 11.29 13.77 -5.46
CA ILE A 225 11.94 13.26 -6.68
C ILE A 225 11.01 12.27 -7.36
N LYS A 226 11.29 11.98 -8.62
CA LYS A 226 10.46 11.10 -9.41
C LYS A 226 11.30 10.04 -10.09
N PHE A 227 10.92 8.77 -9.96
CA PHE A 227 11.47 7.70 -10.77
C PHE A 227 10.67 7.56 -12.06
N CYS A 228 11.35 7.60 -13.21
CA CYS A 228 10.73 7.48 -14.52
C CYS A 228 11.43 6.41 -15.35
N SER A 229 10.69 5.45 -15.91
CA SER A 229 11.25 4.55 -16.92
C SER A 229 11.28 5.20 -18.30
N THR A 230 12.18 4.74 -19.16
CA THR A 230 12.31 5.27 -20.53
C THR A 230 11.08 5.04 -21.38
N ASP A 231 10.32 3.99 -21.11
CA ASP A 231 9.04 3.67 -21.74
C ASP A 231 7.84 4.43 -21.15
N LYS A 232 8.07 5.25 -20.12
CA LYS A 232 7.06 6.02 -19.37
C LYS A 232 6.02 5.19 -18.63
N VAL A 233 6.22 3.89 -18.47
CA VAL A 233 5.34 3.01 -17.69
C VAL A 233 5.48 3.29 -16.21
N ILE A 234 6.71 3.53 -15.75
CA ILE A 234 6.97 3.93 -14.36
C ILE A 234 7.05 5.46 -14.31
N ASN A 235 6.23 6.03 -13.43
CA ASN A 235 6.25 7.44 -13.08
C ASN A 235 5.93 7.54 -11.58
N TYR A 236 6.95 7.28 -10.74
CA TYR A 236 6.80 7.11 -9.30
C TYR A 236 7.41 8.27 -8.54
N PRO A 237 6.60 9.19 -8.02
CA PRO A 237 7.07 10.27 -7.15
C PRO A 237 7.34 9.73 -5.74
N ILE A 238 8.40 10.23 -5.12
CA ILE A 238 8.75 9.90 -3.75
C ILE A 238 9.21 11.15 -3.00
N ILE A 239 8.68 11.32 -1.79
CA ILE A 239 9.17 12.33 -0.85
C ILE A 239 10.24 11.70 0.03
N CYS A 240 11.40 12.33 0.12
CA CYS A 240 12.55 11.87 0.86
C CYS A 240 13.36 13.05 1.40
N LYS A 241 14.31 12.78 2.27
CA LYS A 241 15.31 13.78 2.67
C LYS A 241 16.41 13.87 1.61
N ASP A 242 16.92 15.08 1.36
CA ASP A 242 18.07 15.26 0.50
C ASP A 242 19.34 14.53 1.01
N THR A 243 19.38 14.22 2.30
CA THR A 243 20.43 13.42 2.96
C THR A 243 20.20 11.92 2.92
N ASP A 244 19.02 11.44 2.44
CA ASP A 244 18.74 10.01 2.38
C ASP A 244 19.72 9.29 1.44
N ASN A 245 20.05 8.05 1.81
CA ASN A 245 20.86 7.17 0.96
C ASN A 245 20.00 6.66 -0.20
N PHE A 246 20.57 6.67 -1.41
CA PHE A 246 19.86 6.23 -2.62
C PHE A 246 19.36 4.78 -2.55
N LEU A 247 20.09 3.90 -1.88
CA LEU A 247 19.67 2.49 -1.70
C LEU A 247 18.30 2.36 -1.04
N LYS A 248 17.97 3.19 -0.04
CA LYS A 248 16.66 3.18 0.61
C LYS A 248 15.53 3.56 -0.35
N LEU A 249 15.78 4.53 -1.23
CA LEU A 249 14.80 4.94 -2.23
C LEU A 249 14.59 3.85 -3.28
N LYS A 250 15.67 3.19 -3.66
CA LYS A 250 15.66 2.04 -4.56
C LYS A 250 14.86 0.87 -3.96
N GLU A 251 15.00 0.60 -2.67
CA GLU A 251 14.19 -0.41 -1.98
C GLU A 251 12.71 -0.06 -2.01
N LYS A 252 12.32 1.20 -1.75
CA LYS A 252 10.94 1.65 -1.86
C LYS A 252 10.39 1.51 -3.28
N LEU A 253 11.20 1.86 -4.30
CA LEU A 253 10.84 1.64 -5.70
C LEU A 253 10.58 0.17 -5.99
N TYR A 254 11.41 -0.74 -5.47
CA TYR A 254 11.27 -2.19 -5.68
C TYR A 254 10.11 -2.81 -4.93
N LEU A 255 9.67 -2.20 -3.83
CA LEU A 255 8.41 -2.59 -3.17
C LEU A 255 7.21 -2.25 -4.03
N GLU A 256 7.21 -1.09 -4.69
CA GLU A 256 6.13 -0.64 -5.57
C GLU A 256 6.16 -1.35 -6.94
N TYR A 257 7.37 -1.63 -7.45
CA TYR A 257 7.61 -2.28 -8.75
C TYR A 257 8.51 -3.51 -8.59
N PRO A 258 7.99 -4.63 -8.04
CA PRO A 258 8.80 -5.81 -7.70
C PRO A 258 9.54 -6.43 -8.89
N LEU A 259 9.02 -6.29 -10.10
CA LEU A 259 9.65 -6.80 -11.32
C LEU A 259 11.01 -6.16 -11.60
N LEU A 260 11.23 -4.91 -11.19
CA LEU A 260 12.52 -4.26 -11.33
C LEU A 260 13.62 -4.92 -10.51
N LYS A 261 13.30 -5.57 -9.40
CA LYS A 261 14.29 -6.22 -8.51
C LYS A 261 15.05 -7.35 -9.19
N ASN A 262 14.44 -7.99 -10.20
CA ASN A 262 15.00 -9.14 -10.89
C ASN A 262 15.82 -8.77 -12.13
N ASN A 263 15.87 -7.48 -12.48
CA ASN A 263 16.58 -6.96 -13.65
C ASN A 263 17.79 -6.15 -13.22
N PHE A 264 18.81 -6.09 -14.11
CA PHE A 264 19.87 -5.10 -13.94
C PHE A 264 19.30 -3.72 -14.23
N ASN A 265 19.32 -2.83 -13.24
CA ASN A 265 18.83 -1.47 -13.37
C ASN A 265 19.97 -0.49 -13.16
N CYS A 266 20.08 0.48 -14.05
CA CYS A 266 20.96 1.64 -13.92
C CYS A 266 20.08 2.87 -13.71
N PHE A 267 20.46 3.72 -12.76
CA PHE A 267 19.72 4.93 -12.44
C PHE A 267 20.52 6.15 -12.87
N LEU A 268 19.88 7.06 -13.60
CA LEU A 268 20.50 8.25 -14.13
C LEU A 268 19.83 9.52 -13.60
N ILE A 269 20.66 10.53 -13.31
CA ILE A 269 20.22 11.90 -13.05
C ILE A 269 21.02 12.86 -13.97
N ASN A 270 20.34 13.68 -14.75
CA ASN A 270 20.95 14.63 -15.68
C ASN A 270 22.03 13.98 -16.58
N GLY A 271 21.80 12.73 -17.01
CA GLY A 271 22.71 11.95 -17.84
C GLY A 271 23.87 11.26 -17.11
N ASN A 272 24.04 11.48 -15.81
CA ASN A 272 25.07 10.84 -14.99
C ASN A 272 24.52 9.63 -14.24
N ILE A 273 25.33 8.57 -14.12
CA ILE A 273 24.97 7.39 -13.33
C ILE A 273 24.98 7.76 -11.85
N ILE A 274 23.92 7.39 -11.12
CA ILE A 274 23.79 7.57 -9.68
C ILE A 274 24.71 6.59 -8.96
N ASN A 275 25.53 7.09 -8.04
CA ASN A 275 26.25 6.24 -7.09
C ASN A 275 25.28 5.80 -5.98
N GLU A 276 24.83 4.55 -6.03
CA GLU A 276 23.82 4.00 -5.13
C GLU A 276 24.26 3.95 -3.65
N SER A 277 25.55 3.93 -3.37
CA SER A 277 26.08 3.92 -2.00
C SER A 277 26.10 5.30 -1.33
N GLU A 278 25.88 6.36 -2.10
CA GLU A 278 25.90 7.75 -1.63
C GLU A 278 24.50 8.30 -1.39
N ASN A 279 24.45 9.41 -0.63
CA ASN A 279 23.18 10.12 -0.39
C ASN A 279 22.80 10.98 -1.62
N LEU A 280 21.58 11.54 -1.59
CA LEU A 280 21.02 12.30 -2.70
C LEU A 280 21.80 13.59 -2.97
N ILE A 281 22.26 14.29 -1.94
CA ILE A 281 23.05 15.53 -2.08
C ILE A 281 24.35 15.25 -2.85
N LYS A 282 25.07 14.19 -2.47
CA LYS A 282 26.33 13.81 -3.13
C LYS A 282 26.14 13.38 -4.58
N ASN A 283 24.97 12.82 -4.88
CA ASN A 283 24.55 12.52 -6.25
C ASN A 283 24.03 13.75 -7.02
N GLY A 284 24.01 14.93 -6.40
CA GLY A 284 23.52 16.16 -7.02
C GLY A 284 22.01 16.21 -7.24
N ILE A 285 21.26 15.34 -6.57
CA ILE A 285 19.81 15.21 -6.71
C ILE A 285 19.11 16.31 -5.90
N LYS A 286 18.18 17.02 -6.55
CA LYS A 286 17.47 18.19 -6.00
C LYS A 286 15.96 17.97 -6.03
N ASN A 287 15.24 18.83 -5.33
CA ASN A 287 13.77 18.85 -5.35
C ASN A 287 13.23 19.02 -6.78
N GLY A 288 12.29 18.18 -7.16
CA GLY A 288 11.66 18.18 -8.48
C GLY A 288 12.40 17.35 -9.54
N ASP A 289 13.55 16.78 -9.21
CA ASP A 289 14.34 16.01 -10.18
C ASP A 289 13.66 14.69 -10.57
N SER A 290 13.92 14.29 -11.83
CA SER A 290 13.49 12.99 -12.36
C SER A 290 14.69 12.07 -12.51
N ILE A 291 14.63 10.92 -11.86
CA ILE A 291 15.60 9.85 -11.96
C ILE A 291 15.15 8.87 -13.04
N ILE A 292 15.95 8.73 -14.08
CA ILE A 292 15.64 7.83 -15.18
C ILE A 292 16.11 6.41 -14.83
N ILE A 293 15.22 5.45 -14.95
CA ILE A 293 15.49 4.04 -14.81
C ILE A 293 15.85 3.48 -16.18
N LEU A 294 17.09 3.06 -16.37
CA LEU A 294 17.48 2.20 -17.48
C LEU A 294 17.51 0.77 -16.97
N SER A 295 16.61 -0.05 -17.48
CA SER A 295 16.60 -1.48 -17.23
C SER A 295 17.20 -2.17 -18.45
N ASP A 296 18.17 -3.06 -18.24
CA ASP A 296 18.59 -3.94 -19.31
C ASP A 296 17.42 -4.84 -19.66
N GLU A 297 16.76 -4.51 -20.77
CA GLU A 297 15.91 -5.49 -21.42
C GLU A 297 16.80 -6.68 -21.81
N PRO A 298 16.43 -7.91 -21.45
CA PRO A 298 17.01 -9.05 -22.14
C PRO A 298 16.77 -8.79 -23.63
N LYS A 299 17.81 -8.90 -24.46
CA LYS A 299 17.81 -8.67 -25.93
C LYS A 299 16.88 -9.63 -26.66
N SER A 300 15.64 -9.70 -26.26
CA SER A 300 14.50 -10.16 -27.00
C SER A 300 13.35 -9.23 -26.61
N LYS A 301 13.06 -8.25 -27.46
CA LYS A 301 11.85 -7.44 -27.32
C LYS A 301 10.69 -8.36 -26.90
N PRO A 302 10.10 -8.22 -25.70
CA PRO A 302 8.71 -8.56 -25.59
C PRO A 302 8.04 -7.54 -26.50
N LYS A 303 7.41 -7.97 -27.56
CA LYS A 303 6.39 -7.19 -28.24
C LYS A 303 5.44 -6.71 -27.14
N ILE A 304 5.45 -5.42 -26.85
CA ILE A 304 4.48 -4.77 -25.99
C ILE A 304 3.17 -4.93 -26.73
N ASN A 305 2.48 -5.96 -26.40
CA ASN A 305 1.10 -6.40 -26.57
C ASN A 305 1.04 -7.91 -26.41
N ALA A 306 1.55 -8.44 -25.27
CA ALA A 306 1.12 -9.74 -24.86
C ALA A 306 -0.34 -9.58 -24.42
N GLU A 307 -1.26 -9.66 -25.37
CA GLU A 307 -2.69 -9.80 -25.09
C GLU A 307 -2.82 -10.92 -24.04
N ILE A 308 -3.48 -10.60 -22.94
CA ILE A 308 -3.88 -11.63 -21.99
C ILE A 308 -4.81 -12.55 -22.77
N MET A 309 -4.39 -13.78 -22.92
CA MET A 309 -5.13 -14.81 -23.63
C MET A 309 -5.60 -15.87 -22.60
N ALA A 310 -6.57 -16.65 -22.95
CA ALA A 310 -6.99 -17.81 -22.17
C ALA A 310 -6.80 -19.07 -23.02
N VAL A 311 -6.29 -20.12 -22.41
CA VAL A 311 -6.27 -21.47 -22.98
C VAL A 311 -7.16 -22.39 -22.15
N ASN A 312 -7.68 -23.44 -22.75
CA ASN A 312 -8.67 -24.31 -22.12
C ASN A 312 -8.09 -25.72 -22.02
N PHE A 313 -7.78 -26.16 -20.81
CA PHE A 313 -7.43 -27.55 -20.58
C PHE A 313 -8.67 -28.43 -20.57
N ILE A 314 -8.69 -29.48 -21.36
CA ILE A 314 -9.82 -30.44 -21.46
C ILE A 314 -9.26 -31.81 -21.23
N ALA A 315 -9.81 -32.57 -20.29
CA ALA A 315 -9.46 -33.97 -20.10
C ALA A 315 -9.87 -34.79 -21.32
N SER A 316 -9.08 -35.79 -21.70
CA SER A 316 -9.39 -36.70 -22.84
C SER A 316 -10.69 -37.48 -22.65
N ASP A 317 -11.08 -37.78 -21.40
CA ASP A 317 -12.33 -38.39 -20.98
C ASP A 317 -13.45 -37.41 -20.72
N GLN A 318 -13.23 -36.08 -20.97
CA GLN A 318 -14.13 -35.01 -20.72
C GLN A 318 -14.51 -34.79 -19.23
N SER A 319 -13.76 -35.37 -18.29
CA SER A 319 -14.02 -35.29 -16.85
C SER A 319 -13.84 -33.84 -16.30
N PHE A 320 -13.05 -33.01 -16.97
CA PHE A 320 -12.93 -31.59 -16.63
C PHE A 320 -12.65 -30.70 -17.85
N GLN A 321 -13.04 -29.44 -17.70
CA GLN A 321 -12.64 -28.32 -18.54
C GLN A 321 -12.17 -27.18 -17.65
N PHE A 322 -10.94 -26.67 -17.89
CA PHE A 322 -10.33 -25.68 -17.04
C PHE A 322 -9.67 -24.57 -17.85
N PRO A 323 -10.27 -23.37 -17.89
CA PRO A 323 -9.68 -22.20 -18.53
C PRO A 323 -8.56 -21.62 -17.67
N VAL A 324 -7.41 -21.33 -18.30
CA VAL A 324 -6.25 -20.72 -17.64
C VAL A 324 -5.89 -19.42 -18.35
N PRO A 325 -5.94 -18.26 -17.66
CA PRO A 325 -5.44 -17.01 -18.19
C PRO A 325 -3.91 -17.06 -18.27
N CYS A 326 -3.36 -16.60 -19.39
CA CYS A 326 -1.93 -16.68 -19.68
C CYS A 326 -1.52 -15.62 -20.72
N LYS A 327 -0.22 -15.55 -20.99
CA LYS A 327 0.34 -14.75 -22.08
C LYS A 327 0.99 -15.67 -23.11
N SER A 328 1.05 -15.26 -24.36
CA SER A 328 1.70 -16.04 -25.42
C SER A 328 3.18 -16.36 -25.10
N SER A 329 3.84 -15.49 -24.35
CA SER A 329 5.22 -15.62 -23.90
C SER A 329 5.41 -16.58 -22.71
N ASP A 330 4.33 -16.99 -22.04
CA ASP A 330 4.43 -17.87 -20.87
C ASP A 330 4.96 -19.25 -21.27
N ASN A 331 5.80 -19.81 -20.42
CA ASN A 331 6.28 -21.16 -20.59
C ASN A 331 5.14 -22.15 -20.27
N PHE A 332 4.94 -23.18 -21.10
CA PHE A 332 3.88 -24.16 -20.89
C PHE A 332 3.96 -24.84 -19.52
N SER A 333 5.17 -25.08 -19.01
CA SER A 333 5.38 -25.66 -17.68
C SER A 333 4.79 -24.82 -16.53
N ALA A 334 4.60 -23.51 -16.72
CA ALA A 334 3.93 -22.65 -15.72
C ALA A 334 2.42 -22.92 -15.69
N LEU A 335 1.81 -23.11 -16.85
CA LEU A 335 0.39 -23.48 -16.96
C LEU A 335 0.15 -24.91 -16.45
N GLU A 336 1.08 -25.83 -16.71
CA GLU A 336 1.04 -27.18 -16.17
C GLU A 336 1.04 -27.20 -14.64
N LYS A 337 1.87 -26.36 -14.00
CA LYS A 337 1.85 -26.20 -12.54
C LYS A 337 0.49 -25.73 -12.03
N THR A 338 -0.13 -24.79 -12.73
CA THR A 338 -1.47 -24.28 -12.37
C THR A 338 -2.51 -25.39 -12.52
N LEU A 339 -2.43 -26.19 -13.58
CA LEU A 339 -3.29 -27.36 -13.77
C LEU A 339 -3.14 -28.37 -12.62
N PHE A 340 -1.90 -28.71 -12.23
CA PHE A 340 -1.63 -29.64 -11.14
C PHE A 340 -1.96 -29.10 -9.74
N GLN A 341 -2.08 -27.78 -9.58
CA GLN A 341 -2.61 -27.19 -8.35
C GLN A 341 -4.13 -27.38 -8.25
N LYS A 342 -4.82 -27.32 -9.39
CA LYS A 342 -6.27 -27.48 -9.46
C LYS A 342 -6.69 -28.95 -9.43
N PHE A 343 -5.91 -29.83 -10.06
CA PHE A 343 -6.14 -31.27 -10.19
C PHE A 343 -4.91 -32.05 -9.70
N PRO A 344 -4.72 -32.18 -8.36
CA PRO A 344 -3.52 -32.80 -7.78
C PRO A 344 -3.32 -34.25 -8.16
N GLU A 345 -4.39 -34.97 -8.49
CA GLU A 345 -4.40 -36.37 -8.94
C GLU A 345 -3.62 -36.59 -10.24
N LEU A 346 -3.47 -35.54 -11.06
CA LEU A 346 -2.71 -35.62 -12.31
C LEU A 346 -1.19 -35.69 -12.08
N ARG A 347 -0.69 -35.28 -10.89
CA ARG A 347 0.76 -35.32 -10.60
C ARG A 347 1.37 -36.70 -10.58
N ASN A 348 0.57 -37.69 -10.23
CA ASN A 348 0.99 -39.09 -10.10
C ASN A 348 0.69 -39.91 -11.36
N LYS A 349 0.22 -39.24 -12.43
CA LYS A 349 -0.07 -39.85 -13.71
C LYS A 349 0.95 -39.45 -14.76
N ASN A 350 1.18 -40.30 -15.73
CA ASN A 350 2.01 -39.96 -16.88
C ASN A 350 1.17 -39.13 -17.87
N VAL A 351 1.30 -37.76 -17.78
CA VAL A 351 0.46 -36.80 -18.52
C VAL A 351 1.19 -36.28 -19.74
N TYR A 352 0.50 -36.19 -20.87
CA TYR A 352 0.95 -35.42 -22.04
C TYR A 352 -0.18 -34.56 -22.60
N TYR A 353 0.19 -33.59 -23.40
CA TYR A 353 -0.72 -32.56 -23.87
C TYR A 353 -0.73 -32.49 -25.38
N LEU A 354 -1.92 -32.28 -25.96
CA LEU A 354 -2.12 -32.07 -27.39
C LEU A 354 -2.86 -30.76 -27.65
N THR A 355 -2.49 -30.06 -28.70
CA THR A 355 -3.27 -28.99 -29.28
C THR A 355 -3.34 -29.17 -30.77
N ASN A 356 -4.56 -29.10 -31.37
CA ASN A 356 -4.79 -29.36 -32.78
C ASN A 356 -4.10 -30.64 -33.28
N GLY A 357 -4.14 -31.72 -32.49
CA GLY A 357 -3.53 -33.03 -32.81
C GLY A 357 -1.99 -33.04 -32.67
N THR A 358 -1.35 -31.94 -32.31
CA THR A 358 0.10 -31.88 -32.17
C THR A 358 0.50 -31.93 -30.68
N ARG A 359 1.51 -32.74 -30.37
CA ARG A 359 2.04 -32.86 -29.01
C ARG A 359 2.76 -31.60 -28.58
N ILE A 360 2.38 -31.07 -27.41
CA ILE A 360 2.96 -29.87 -26.82
C ILE A 360 4.30 -30.19 -26.16
N ASN A 361 5.30 -29.34 -26.42
CA ASN A 361 6.57 -29.38 -25.70
C ASN A 361 6.48 -28.49 -24.45
N THR A 362 6.46 -29.11 -23.27
CA THR A 362 6.28 -28.41 -22.00
C THR A 362 7.43 -27.47 -21.63
N ARG A 363 8.58 -27.59 -22.29
CA ARG A 363 9.75 -26.71 -22.09
C ARG A 363 9.74 -25.46 -22.98
N LYS A 364 8.76 -25.32 -23.86
CA LYS A 364 8.62 -24.19 -24.78
C LYS A 364 7.51 -23.24 -24.33
N THR A 365 7.55 -21.98 -24.81
CA THR A 365 6.47 -21.04 -24.61
C THR A 365 5.21 -21.42 -25.38
N LEU A 366 4.07 -20.78 -25.05
CA LEU A 366 2.82 -21.01 -25.76
C LEU A 366 2.95 -20.61 -27.22
N GLU A 367 3.61 -19.47 -27.52
CA GLU A 367 3.88 -19.03 -28.90
C GLU A 367 4.73 -20.04 -29.67
N GLN A 368 5.79 -20.57 -29.06
CA GLN A 368 6.63 -21.59 -29.69
C GLN A 368 5.91 -22.93 -29.94
N ASN A 369 4.89 -23.20 -29.13
CA ASN A 369 3.98 -24.35 -29.34
C ASN A 369 2.80 -23.99 -30.26
N ARG A 370 2.75 -22.79 -30.82
CA ARG A 370 1.68 -22.23 -31.67
C ARG A 370 0.30 -22.22 -31.01
N ILE A 371 0.28 -22.10 -29.70
CA ILE A 371 -0.94 -21.98 -28.89
C ILE A 371 -1.44 -20.54 -28.94
N LYS A 372 -2.72 -20.36 -29.26
CA LYS A 372 -3.36 -19.03 -29.42
C LYS A 372 -4.46 -18.84 -28.40
N ASN A 373 -4.98 -17.61 -28.29
CA ASN A 373 -6.14 -17.31 -27.45
C ASN A 373 -7.32 -18.24 -27.81
N GLY A 374 -7.94 -18.84 -26.77
CA GLY A 374 -9.04 -19.79 -26.95
C GLY A 374 -8.60 -21.20 -27.37
N SER A 375 -7.29 -21.49 -27.48
CA SER A 375 -6.83 -22.85 -27.84
C SER A 375 -7.28 -23.85 -26.79
N ASN A 376 -7.80 -24.99 -27.27
CA ASN A 376 -8.07 -26.18 -26.47
C ASN A 376 -6.79 -27.03 -26.36
N ILE A 377 -6.45 -27.38 -25.15
CA ILE A 377 -5.33 -28.23 -24.79
C ILE A 377 -5.89 -29.52 -24.21
N LEU A 378 -5.80 -30.62 -24.99
CA LEU A 378 -6.24 -31.91 -24.52
C LEU A 378 -5.21 -32.51 -23.56
N VAL A 379 -5.69 -32.87 -22.38
CA VAL A 379 -4.90 -33.50 -21.30
C VAL A 379 -5.12 -35.02 -21.42
N CYS A 380 -4.08 -35.74 -21.79
CA CYS A 380 -4.12 -37.19 -21.95
C CYS A 380 -3.28 -37.85 -20.86
N THR A 381 -3.79 -38.92 -20.29
CA THR A 381 -3.04 -39.80 -19.37
C THR A 381 -2.73 -41.10 -20.06
N ILE A 382 -1.50 -41.62 -19.88
CA ILE A 382 -1.15 -42.97 -20.27
C ILE A 382 -1.50 -43.86 -19.07
N GLU A 383 -2.45 -44.76 -19.24
CA GLU A 383 -2.64 -45.87 -18.30
C GLU A 383 -1.51 -46.86 -18.54
N ASP A 384 -0.80 -47.27 -17.48
CA ASP A 384 0.26 -48.27 -17.50
C ASP A 384 -0.32 -49.66 -17.73
#